data_bd117d70d913ad5d9726e5687c1ecdc3
#
_entry.id   bd117d70d913ad5d9726e5687c1ecdc3
#
_cell.length_a   1.000
_cell.length_b   1.000
_cell.length_c   1.000
_cell.angle_alpha   90.00
_cell.angle_beta   90.00
_cell.angle_gamma   90.00
#
_symmetry.space_group_name_H-M   'P 1'
#
loop_
_entity.id
_entity.type
_entity.pdbx_description
1 polymer ?
#
loop_
_entity_poly.entity_id
_entity_poly.type
_entity_poly.pdbx_seq_one_letter_code
_entity_poly.pdbx_strand_id
1 'polypeptide(L)'
;FIFDFCQNLEFFSQELEGSEGAVAPPLSQRLFNARLELIEVLDKRLSSLPSHGVAEAAQRSPVLTEAAIRHDTAGLLHSMVAGMSLDNFVVRPQRRWVEAWAQPDAWERPTPEQLAEVAAHLSGLPTAVRDDDEDAKRFDALLLNTQLALLRSEPALARLQIKVQQVANGLLELSNVPSVREHLLLIEAVAGDEWWQ
;
A
#
# COMPACT_ATOMS: atom_id res chain seq x y z
N PHE A 1 2.52 17.05 -32.31
CA PHE A 1 1.78 17.80 -31.27
C PHE A 1 1.24 16.77 -30.30
N ILE A 2 1.64 16.85 -29.02
CA ILE A 2 1.11 16.04 -27.92
C ILE A 2 0.08 16.93 -27.23
N PHE A 3 -1.19 16.49 -27.20
CA PHE A 3 -2.23 17.16 -26.45
C PHE A 3 -2.35 16.50 -25.08
N ASP A 4 -1.95 17.21 -24.03
CA ASP A 4 -2.14 16.78 -22.65
C ASP A 4 -3.52 17.22 -22.15
N PHE A 5 -4.53 16.37 -22.37
CA PHE A 5 -5.92 16.64 -21.98
C PHE A 5 -6.17 16.55 -20.46
N CYS A 6 -5.23 16.00 -19.69
CA CYS A 6 -5.41 15.72 -18.27
C CYS A 6 -4.38 16.42 -17.37
N GLN A 7 -3.59 17.38 -17.91
CA GLN A 7 -2.50 18.06 -17.18
C GLN A 7 -1.49 17.10 -16.52
N ASN A 8 -1.38 15.87 -17.05
CA ASN A 8 -0.49 14.83 -16.51
C ASN A 8 0.98 15.24 -16.60
N LEU A 9 1.38 15.99 -17.64
CA LEU A 9 2.76 16.45 -17.78
C LEU A 9 3.14 17.45 -16.67
N GLU A 10 2.23 18.32 -16.25
CA GLU A 10 2.47 19.27 -15.17
C GLU A 10 2.50 18.58 -13.80
N PHE A 11 1.65 17.57 -13.58
CA PHE A 11 1.64 16.76 -12.37
C PHE A 11 2.93 15.92 -12.21
N PHE A 12 3.40 15.30 -13.28
CA PHE A 12 4.64 14.52 -13.28
C PHE A 12 5.90 15.39 -13.15
N SER A 13 5.86 16.66 -13.62
CA SER A 13 6.99 17.56 -13.50
C SER A 13 7.19 18.12 -12.08
N GLN A 14 6.15 18.14 -11.26
CA GLN A 14 6.23 18.65 -9.87
C GLN A 14 6.83 17.66 -8.87
N GLU A 15 6.90 16.34 -9.19
CA GLU A 15 7.51 15.34 -8.32
C GLU A 15 8.93 14.90 -8.74
N LEU A 16 9.49 15.49 -9.78
CA LEU A 16 10.83 15.15 -10.27
C LEU A 16 11.91 16.07 -9.68
N GLU A 17 12.15 15.98 -8.37
CA GLU A 17 13.47 16.28 -7.85
C GLU A 17 14.36 15.02 -7.97
N GLY A 18 15.13 14.96 -9.06
CA GLY A 18 16.36 14.21 -9.17
C GLY A 18 16.27 12.78 -9.69
N SER A 19 16.09 12.62 -11.01
CA SER A 19 17.02 11.79 -11.80
C SER A 19 16.71 11.95 -13.30
N GLU A 20 17.68 12.35 -14.05
CA GLU A 20 17.61 12.38 -15.51
C GLU A 20 17.30 10.97 -16.05
N GLY A 21 16.14 10.79 -16.70
CA GLY A 21 15.89 9.71 -17.64
C GLY A 21 15.11 8.46 -17.17
N ALA A 22 14.77 8.30 -15.88
CA ALA A 22 13.94 7.17 -15.46
C ALA A 22 12.46 7.58 -15.38
N VAL A 23 11.64 7.05 -16.27
CA VAL A 23 10.18 7.14 -16.14
C VAL A 23 9.78 6.43 -14.85
N ALA A 24 9.16 7.15 -13.92
CA ALA A 24 8.70 6.57 -12.66
C ALA A 24 7.76 5.38 -12.94
N PRO A 25 7.89 4.27 -12.19
CA PRO A 25 7.01 3.12 -12.37
C PRO A 25 5.53 3.51 -12.23
N PRO A 26 4.63 2.84 -12.98
CA PRO A 26 3.19 3.05 -12.86
C PRO A 26 2.72 2.97 -11.40
N LEU A 27 1.68 3.73 -11.04
CA LEU A 27 1.17 3.80 -9.67
C LEU A 27 0.78 2.42 -9.12
N SER A 28 0.17 1.57 -9.93
CA SER A 28 -0.17 0.18 -9.55
C SER A 28 1.06 -0.65 -9.18
N GLN A 29 2.17 -0.49 -9.91
CA GLN A 29 3.43 -1.16 -9.61
C GLN A 29 4.05 -0.62 -8.30
N ARG A 30 3.99 0.69 -8.09
CA ARG A 30 4.46 1.32 -6.84
C ARG A 30 3.66 0.83 -5.64
N LEU A 31 2.33 0.73 -5.75
CA LEU A 31 1.45 0.18 -4.72
C LEU A 31 1.78 -1.28 -4.41
N PHE A 32 1.98 -2.10 -5.44
CA PHE A 32 2.36 -3.50 -5.26
C PHE A 32 3.67 -3.61 -4.48
N ASN A 33 4.69 -2.85 -4.86
CA ASN A 33 5.98 -2.84 -4.19
C ASN A 33 5.90 -2.31 -2.75
N ALA A 34 5.15 -1.24 -2.50
CA ALA A 34 4.95 -0.71 -1.15
C ALA A 34 4.25 -1.74 -0.22
N ARG A 35 3.32 -2.55 -0.75
CA ARG A 35 2.71 -3.65 0.00
C ARG A 35 3.70 -4.76 0.32
N LEU A 36 4.60 -5.12 -0.60
CA LEU A 36 5.69 -6.06 -0.32
C LEU A 36 6.63 -5.55 0.78
N GLU A 37 7.01 -4.28 0.71
CA GLU A 37 7.82 -3.63 1.75
C GLU A 37 7.12 -3.63 3.10
N LEU A 38 5.80 -3.40 3.13
CA LEU A 38 5.02 -3.43 4.36
C LEU A 38 5.03 -4.82 4.99
N ILE A 39 4.89 -5.89 4.20
CA ILE A 39 5.02 -7.29 4.69
C ILE A 39 6.41 -7.50 5.30
N GLU A 40 7.47 -7.10 4.60
CA GLU A 40 8.85 -7.27 5.08
C GLU A 40 9.09 -6.57 6.44
N VAL A 41 8.62 -5.32 6.56
CA VAL A 41 8.77 -4.55 7.80
C VAL A 41 7.96 -5.18 8.93
N LEU A 42 6.72 -5.59 8.67
CA LEU A 42 5.86 -6.21 9.66
C LEU A 42 6.41 -7.58 10.11
N ASP A 43 6.91 -8.40 9.18
CA ASP A 43 7.51 -9.71 9.52
C ASP A 43 8.76 -9.55 10.41
N LYS A 44 9.61 -8.55 10.15
CA LYS A 44 10.75 -8.21 11.02
C LYS A 44 10.30 -7.80 12.42
N ARG A 45 9.27 -6.94 12.52
CA ARG A 45 8.74 -6.48 13.81
C ARG A 45 8.10 -7.61 14.60
N LEU A 46 7.22 -8.40 13.97
CA LEU A 46 6.56 -9.54 14.59
C LEU A 46 7.55 -10.61 15.07
N SER A 47 8.64 -10.83 14.33
CA SER A 47 9.71 -11.75 14.72
C SER A 47 10.51 -11.26 15.94
N SER A 48 10.54 -9.95 16.18
CA SER A 48 11.26 -9.35 17.31
C SER A 48 10.44 -9.31 18.61
N LEU A 49 9.13 -9.57 18.54
CA LEU A 49 8.26 -9.55 19.72
C LEU A 49 8.43 -10.85 20.54
N PRO A 50 8.55 -10.75 21.87
CA PRO A 50 8.58 -11.95 22.73
C PRO A 50 7.26 -12.70 22.62
N SER A 51 7.34 -14.02 22.47
CA SER A 51 6.20 -14.92 22.20
C SER A 51 5.04 -14.86 23.20
N HIS A 52 5.22 -14.24 24.37
CA HIS A 52 4.20 -14.09 25.41
C HIS A 52 3.33 -12.83 25.29
N GLY A 53 3.67 -11.86 24.42
CA GLY A 53 2.95 -10.59 24.31
C GLY A 53 1.82 -10.56 23.27
N VAL A 54 1.84 -11.46 22.29
CA VAL A 54 0.94 -11.40 21.12
C VAL A 54 -0.51 -11.76 21.48
N ALA A 55 -0.71 -12.68 22.41
CA ALA A 55 -2.06 -13.12 22.81
C ALA A 55 -2.79 -12.10 23.69
N GLU A 56 -2.07 -11.33 24.51
CA GLU A 56 -2.67 -10.30 25.40
C GLU A 56 -2.97 -8.98 24.66
N ALA A 57 -2.16 -8.61 23.68
CA ALA A 57 -2.40 -7.45 22.84
C ALA A 57 -3.62 -7.61 21.93
N ALA A 58 -3.86 -8.82 21.42
CA ALA A 58 -5.03 -9.13 20.59
C ALA A 58 -6.37 -9.04 21.34
N GLN A 59 -6.35 -9.12 22.66
CA GLN A 59 -7.59 -9.01 23.50
C GLN A 59 -7.96 -7.60 23.87
N ARG A 60 -7.08 -6.61 23.69
CA ARG A 60 -7.29 -5.24 24.19
C ARG A 60 -7.82 -4.24 23.18
N SER A 61 -7.84 -4.57 21.90
CA SER A 61 -8.41 -3.67 20.88
C SER A 61 -8.90 -4.45 19.67
N PRO A 62 -10.12 -4.20 19.18
CA PRO A 62 -10.57 -4.68 17.86
C PRO A 62 -9.87 -3.93 16.71
N VAL A 63 -8.95 -3.02 17.00
CA VAL A 63 -8.17 -2.28 16.03
C VAL A 63 -7.12 -3.21 15.42
N LEU A 64 -7.04 -3.20 14.11
CA LEU A 64 -6.09 -3.89 13.25
C LEU A 64 -4.72 -4.04 13.92
N THR A 65 -4.41 -5.23 14.41
CA THR A 65 -3.09 -5.54 14.92
C THR A 65 -2.09 -5.58 13.75
N GLU A 66 -0.79 -5.38 14.01
CA GLU A 66 0.25 -5.51 12.98
C GLU A 66 0.14 -6.86 12.25
N ALA A 67 -0.23 -7.92 12.97
CA ALA A 67 -0.46 -9.25 12.39
C ALA A 67 -1.68 -9.30 11.44
N ALA A 68 -2.77 -8.61 11.77
CA ALA A 68 -3.94 -8.52 10.91
C ALA A 68 -3.62 -7.71 9.64
N ILE A 69 -2.96 -6.55 9.77
CA ILE A 69 -2.51 -5.74 8.61
C ILE A 69 -1.60 -6.57 7.70
N ARG A 70 -0.67 -7.31 8.29
CA ARG A 70 0.21 -8.21 7.54
C ARG A 70 -0.56 -9.28 6.79
N HIS A 71 -1.54 -9.93 7.44
CA HIS A 71 -2.36 -10.97 6.85
C HIS A 71 -3.21 -10.43 5.69
N ASP A 72 -3.89 -9.31 5.88
CA ASP A 72 -4.74 -8.68 4.88
C ASP A 72 -3.92 -8.19 3.68
N THR A 73 -2.73 -7.64 3.92
CA THR A 73 -1.81 -7.21 2.85
C THR A 73 -1.33 -8.40 2.02
N ALA A 74 -0.99 -9.53 2.67
CA ALA A 74 -0.62 -10.76 1.97
C ALA A 74 -1.78 -11.34 1.17
N GLY A 75 -2.99 -11.35 1.74
CA GLY A 75 -4.21 -11.80 1.06
C GLY A 75 -4.53 -10.97 -0.19
N LEU A 76 -4.35 -9.65 -0.11
CA LEU A 76 -4.53 -8.76 -1.26
C LEU A 76 -3.50 -9.05 -2.36
N LEU A 77 -2.22 -9.14 -2.02
CA LEU A 77 -1.15 -9.45 -2.99
C LEU A 77 -1.35 -10.84 -3.61
N HIS A 78 -1.72 -11.85 -2.81
CA HIS A 78 -2.09 -13.16 -3.32
C HIS A 78 -3.23 -13.07 -4.33
N SER A 79 -4.31 -12.35 -4.01
CA SER A 79 -5.45 -12.17 -4.92
C SER A 79 -5.04 -11.50 -6.22
N MET A 80 -4.16 -10.50 -6.16
CA MET A 80 -3.63 -9.84 -7.35
C MET A 80 -2.83 -10.80 -8.22
N VAL A 81 -1.95 -11.64 -7.63
CA VAL A 81 -1.15 -12.62 -8.38
C VAL A 81 -2.02 -13.75 -8.93
N ALA A 82 -2.94 -14.28 -8.14
CA ALA A 82 -3.88 -15.31 -8.57
C ALA A 82 -4.81 -14.82 -9.71
N GLY A 83 -5.06 -13.50 -9.78
CA GLY A 83 -5.81 -12.85 -10.86
C GLY A 83 -5.00 -12.57 -12.14
N MET A 84 -3.73 -12.93 -12.21
CA MET A 84 -2.89 -12.76 -13.40
C MET A 84 -3.18 -13.88 -14.42
N SER A 85 -3.66 -13.50 -15.60
CA SER A 85 -4.00 -14.49 -16.65
C SER A 85 -2.74 -15.00 -17.35
N LEU A 86 -2.49 -16.31 -17.28
CA LEU A 86 -1.39 -16.97 -17.98
C LEU A 86 -1.54 -16.97 -19.51
N ASP A 87 -2.73 -16.65 -20.03
CA ASP A 87 -2.97 -16.47 -21.46
C ASP A 87 -2.51 -15.12 -21.97
N ASN A 88 -2.31 -14.15 -21.06
CA ASN A 88 -1.80 -12.84 -21.41
C ASN A 88 -0.33 -12.93 -21.83
N PHE A 89 0.01 -12.36 -22.99
CA PHE A 89 1.36 -12.44 -23.56
C PHE A 89 2.43 -11.75 -22.67
N VAL A 90 2.05 -10.75 -21.86
CA VAL A 90 2.95 -10.08 -20.92
C VAL A 90 3.19 -10.94 -19.66
N VAL A 91 2.18 -11.69 -19.22
CA VAL A 91 2.26 -12.56 -18.03
C VAL A 91 2.97 -13.88 -18.35
N ARG A 92 2.74 -14.44 -19.54
CA ARG A 92 3.25 -15.75 -19.96
C ARG A 92 4.75 -15.99 -19.72
N PRO A 93 5.65 -15.03 -19.97
CA PRO A 93 7.09 -15.21 -19.66
C PRO A 93 7.37 -15.40 -18.16
N GLN A 94 6.50 -14.90 -17.30
CA GLN A 94 6.63 -14.98 -15.84
C GLN A 94 5.81 -16.12 -15.21
N ARG A 95 5.32 -17.05 -16.03
CA ARG A 95 4.42 -18.14 -15.65
C ARG A 95 4.84 -18.85 -14.39
N ARG A 96 6.12 -19.25 -14.28
CA ARG A 96 6.65 -19.99 -13.11
C ARG A 96 6.48 -19.20 -11.81
N TRP A 97 6.64 -17.87 -11.87
CA TRP A 97 6.49 -17.00 -10.72
C TRP A 97 5.02 -16.83 -10.33
N VAL A 98 4.16 -16.64 -11.34
CA VAL A 98 2.70 -16.56 -11.11
C VAL A 98 2.18 -17.86 -10.50
N GLU A 99 2.53 -19.02 -11.05
CA GLU A 99 2.09 -20.33 -10.53
C GLU A 99 2.59 -20.58 -9.09
N ALA A 100 3.82 -20.19 -8.78
CA ALA A 100 4.38 -20.34 -7.44
C ALA A 100 3.68 -19.43 -6.41
N TRP A 101 3.46 -18.16 -6.75
CA TRP A 101 2.90 -17.15 -5.84
C TRP A 101 1.37 -17.03 -5.88
N ALA A 102 0.70 -17.74 -6.80
CA ALA A 102 -0.74 -17.96 -6.74
C ALA A 102 -1.15 -18.97 -5.65
N GLN A 103 -0.19 -19.60 -4.97
CA GLN A 103 -0.47 -20.48 -3.83
C GLN A 103 -0.51 -19.65 -2.54
N PRO A 104 -1.57 -19.78 -1.71
CA PRO A 104 -1.69 -19.01 -0.46
C PRO A 104 -0.50 -19.21 0.49
N ASP A 105 -0.01 -20.44 0.59
CA ASP A 105 1.08 -20.82 1.51
C ASP A 105 2.39 -20.09 1.21
N ALA A 106 2.61 -19.66 -0.06
CA ALA A 106 3.79 -18.88 -0.42
C ALA A 106 3.89 -17.54 0.31
N TRP A 107 2.76 -17.00 0.77
CA TRP A 107 2.65 -15.72 1.46
C TRP A 107 2.72 -15.82 2.98
N GLU A 108 2.79 -17.02 3.55
CA GLU A 108 2.82 -17.16 5.01
C GLU A 108 4.10 -16.61 5.63
N ARG A 109 5.26 -16.98 5.10
CA ARG A 109 6.58 -16.56 5.62
C ARG A 109 7.62 -16.41 4.50
N PRO A 110 7.43 -15.49 3.57
CA PRO A 110 8.41 -15.26 2.52
C PRO A 110 9.69 -14.64 3.08
N THR A 111 10.84 -15.02 2.54
CA THR A 111 12.10 -14.34 2.86
C THR A 111 12.19 -12.99 2.12
N PRO A 112 13.06 -12.05 2.59
CA PRO A 112 13.28 -10.80 1.88
C PRO A 112 13.73 -10.98 0.42
N GLU A 113 14.55 -12.00 0.16
CA GLU A 113 15.01 -12.34 -1.19
C GLU A 113 13.84 -12.79 -2.08
N GLN A 114 12.93 -13.60 -1.53
CA GLN A 114 11.72 -14.03 -2.23
C GLN A 114 10.79 -12.85 -2.53
N LEU A 115 10.61 -11.92 -1.59
CA LEU A 115 9.83 -10.69 -1.82
C LEU A 115 10.46 -9.80 -2.90
N ALA A 116 11.80 -9.72 -2.94
CA ALA A 116 12.52 -9.00 -4.00
C ALA A 116 12.32 -9.64 -5.38
N GLU A 117 12.29 -10.98 -5.46
CA GLU A 117 11.98 -11.72 -6.69
C GLU A 117 10.53 -11.47 -7.14
N VAL A 118 9.57 -11.47 -6.22
CA VAL A 118 8.17 -11.11 -6.51
C VAL A 118 8.09 -9.69 -7.06
N ALA A 119 8.77 -8.73 -6.44
CA ALA A 119 8.83 -7.36 -6.92
C ALA A 119 9.39 -7.27 -8.36
N ALA A 120 10.48 -7.98 -8.63
CA ALA A 120 11.14 -7.95 -9.92
C ALA A 120 10.31 -8.58 -11.06
N HIS A 121 9.57 -9.65 -10.75
CA HIS A 121 8.90 -10.46 -11.78
C HIS A 121 7.39 -10.22 -11.89
N LEU A 122 6.72 -9.77 -10.82
CA LEU A 122 5.26 -9.72 -10.78
C LEU A 122 4.67 -8.31 -10.62
N SER A 123 5.41 -7.35 -10.06
CA SER A 123 4.84 -6.05 -9.67
C SER A 123 4.26 -5.20 -10.82
N GLY A 124 4.75 -5.39 -12.03
CA GLY A 124 4.30 -4.67 -13.23
C GLY A 124 3.31 -5.44 -14.11
N LEU A 125 2.90 -6.64 -13.70
CA LEU A 125 2.05 -7.48 -14.52
C LEU A 125 0.56 -7.11 -14.38
N PRO A 126 -0.23 -7.23 -15.47
CA PRO A 126 -1.67 -7.01 -15.42
C PRO A 126 -2.37 -8.11 -14.62
N THR A 127 -3.33 -7.71 -13.79
CA THR A 127 -4.18 -8.60 -12.99
C THR A 127 -5.66 -8.35 -13.28
N ALA A 128 -6.50 -9.37 -13.04
CA ALA A 128 -7.96 -9.23 -13.12
C ALA A 128 -8.54 -8.48 -11.91
N VAL A 129 -7.79 -8.33 -10.83
CA VAL A 129 -8.19 -7.49 -9.69
C VAL A 129 -8.10 -6.04 -10.15
N ARG A 130 -9.25 -5.50 -10.54
CA ARG A 130 -9.35 -4.14 -11.04
C ARG A 130 -9.44 -3.17 -9.86
N ASP A 131 -8.61 -2.19 -9.94
CA ASP A 131 -8.71 -0.95 -9.19
C ASP A 131 -8.61 0.15 -10.25
N ASP A 132 -9.77 0.59 -10.74
CA ASP A 132 -9.86 1.52 -11.86
C ASP A 132 -9.89 2.99 -11.37
N ASP A 133 -10.00 3.22 -10.05
CA ASP A 133 -10.04 4.55 -9.45
C ASP A 133 -8.61 5.04 -9.13
N GLU A 134 -8.12 5.96 -9.94
CA GLU A 134 -6.78 6.54 -9.76
C GLU A 134 -6.66 7.39 -8.49
N ASP A 135 -7.74 8.04 -8.04
CA ASP A 135 -7.71 8.85 -6.82
C ASP A 135 -7.70 7.95 -5.59
N ALA A 136 -8.45 6.83 -5.61
CA ALA A 136 -8.35 5.80 -4.57
C ALA A 136 -6.94 5.23 -4.48
N LYS A 137 -6.29 4.92 -5.61
CA LYS A 137 -4.88 4.46 -5.63
C LYS A 137 -3.91 5.47 -5.07
N ARG A 138 -4.10 6.77 -5.35
CA ARG A 138 -3.25 7.83 -4.78
C ARG A 138 -3.42 7.92 -3.27
N PHE A 139 -4.64 7.78 -2.80
CA PHE A 139 -4.93 7.74 -1.37
C PHE A 139 -4.32 6.50 -0.70
N ASP A 140 -4.47 5.32 -1.29
CA ASP A 140 -3.81 4.09 -0.84
C ASP A 140 -2.29 4.25 -0.77
N ALA A 141 -1.68 4.86 -1.80
CA ALA A 141 -0.25 5.12 -1.81
C ALA A 141 0.17 6.09 -0.67
N LEU A 142 -0.63 7.12 -0.39
CA LEU A 142 -0.40 8.02 0.73
C LEU A 142 -0.46 7.26 2.06
N LEU A 143 -1.47 6.42 2.28
CA LEU A 143 -1.60 5.64 3.52
C LEU A 143 -0.48 4.61 3.68
N LEU A 144 -0.14 3.85 2.63
CA LEU A 144 0.94 2.87 2.66
C LEU A 144 2.30 3.52 2.97
N ASN A 145 2.61 4.65 2.31
CA ASN A 145 3.84 5.39 2.60
C ASN A 145 3.85 5.95 4.03
N THR A 146 2.70 6.38 4.55
CA THR A 146 2.58 6.86 5.94
C THR A 146 2.82 5.71 6.93
N GLN A 147 2.24 4.54 6.68
CA GLN A 147 2.45 3.34 7.49
C GLN A 147 3.93 2.91 7.49
N LEU A 148 4.56 2.87 6.32
CA LEU A 148 5.98 2.53 6.20
C LEU A 148 6.88 3.54 6.92
N ALA A 149 6.62 4.84 6.75
CA ALA A 149 7.37 5.89 7.43
C ALA A 149 7.21 5.83 8.96
N LEU A 150 6.00 5.52 9.44
CA LEU A 150 5.72 5.33 10.87
C LEU A 150 6.48 4.11 11.42
N LEU A 151 6.37 2.96 10.76
CA LEU A 151 7.00 1.71 11.19
C LEU A 151 8.54 1.78 11.17
N ARG A 152 9.11 2.57 10.25
CA ARG A 152 10.55 2.79 10.11
C ARG A 152 11.06 4.00 10.88
N SER A 153 10.18 4.78 11.49
CA SER A 153 10.50 6.07 12.17
C SER A 153 11.24 7.04 11.23
N GLU A 154 10.78 7.15 9.99
CA GLU A 154 11.40 7.99 8.96
C GLU A 154 11.05 9.47 9.13
N PRO A 155 11.98 10.40 8.84
CA PRO A 155 11.70 11.86 8.88
C PRO A 155 10.58 12.31 7.93
N ALA A 156 10.31 11.51 6.87
CA ALA A 156 9.24 11.76 5.92
C ALA A 156 7.83 11.73 6.56
N LEU A 157 7.68 11.07 7.72
CA LEU A 157 6.40 10.93 8.43
C LEU A 157 5.71 12.28 8.65
N ALA A 158 6.45 13.32 9.09
CA ALA A 158 5.86 14.63 9.35
C ALA A 158 5.19 15.26 8.12
N ARG A 159 5.78 15.12 6.93
CA ARG A 159 5.19 15.61 5.68
C ARG A 159 3.98 14.77 5.25
N LEU A 160 4.04 13.46 5.44
CA LEU A 160 2.94 12.54 5.12
C LEU A 160 1.76 12.76 6.06
N GLN A 161 2.01 12.98 7.35
CA GLN A 161 0.99 13.36 8.34
C GLN A 161 0.21 14.59 7.88
N ILE A 162 0.90 15.67 7.50
CA ILE A 162 0.24 16.89 7.00
C ILE A 162 -0.67 16.58 5.80
N LYS A 163 -0.23 15.75 4.85
CA LYS A 163 -1.05 15.37 3.71
C LYS A 163 -2.30 14.57 4.12
N VAL A 164 -2.17 13.62 5.04
CA VAL A 164 -3.31 12.84 5.57
C VAL A 164 -4.28 13.75 6.30
N GLN A 165 -3.78 14.66 7.14
CA GLN A 165 -4.60 15.66 7.83
C GLN A 165 -5.34 16.59 6.86
N GLN A 166 -4.70 17.00 5.75
CA GLN A 166 -5.36 17.79 4.70
C GLN A 166 -6.53 17.04 4.07
N VAL A 167 -6.36 15.73 3.77
CA VAL A 167 -7.45 14.90 3.25
C VAL A 167 -8.57 14.77 4.30
N ALA A 168 -8.23 14.50 5.55
CA ALA A 168 -9.20 14.39 6.63
C ALA A 168 -10.00 15.69 6.82
N ASN A 169 -9.32 16.85 6.82
CA ASN A 169 -9.99 18.16 6.89
C ASN A 169 -10.92 18.41 5.69
N GLY A 170 -10.52 18.03 4.49
CA GLY A 170 -11.39 18.10 3.30
C GLY A 170 -12.64 17.22 3.44
N LEU A 171 -12.51 16.04 4.06
CA LEU A 171 -13.66 15.17 4.34
C LEU A 171 -14.61 15.77 5.40
N LEU A 172 -14.10 16.51 6.39
CA LEU A 172 -14.95 17.20 7.37
C LEU A 172 -15.87 18.25 6.74
N GLU A 173 -15.43 18.90 5.66
CA GLU A 173 -16.26 19.82 4.88
C GLU A 173 -17.44 19.09 4.18
N LEU A 174 -17.31 17.78 3.95
CA LEU A 174 -18.31 16.91 3.35
C LEU A 174 -19.16 16.13 4.38
N SER A 175 -19.27 16.62 5.60
CA SER A 175 -19.98 15.95 6.70
C SER A 175 -21.48 15.71 6.46
N ASN A 176 -22.06 16.34 5.43
CA ASN A 176 -23.42 16.09 4.94
C ASN A 176 -23.54 14.78 4.13
N VAL A 177 -22.44 14.21 3.63
CA VAL A 177 -22.43 12.93 2.90
C VAL A 177 -22.58 11.77 3.90
N PRO A 178 -23.54 10.84 3.70
CA PRO A 178 -23.82 9.78 4.66
C PRO A 178 -22.60 8.94 5.03
N SER A 179 -21.80 8.50 4.05
CA SER A 179 -20.59 7.69 4.29
C SER A 179 -19.50 8.44 5.08
N VAL A 180 -19.39 9.76 4.93
CA VAL A 180 -18.48 10.58 5.74
C VAL A 180 -18.99 10.69 7.16
N ARG A 181 -20.31 10.88 7.32
CA ARG A 181 -20.95 11.01 8.65
C ARG A 181 -20.79 9.75 9.49
N GLU A 182 -20.85 8.57 8.89
CA GLU A 182 -20.65 7.30 9.59
C GLU A 182 -19.27 7.18 10.23
N HIS A 183 -18.26 7.87 9.67
CA HIS A 183 -16.88 7.82 10.13
C HIS A 183 -16.37 9.14 10.73
N LEU A 184 -17.28 10.08 11.04
CA LEU A 184 -16.93 11.44 11.43
C LEU A 184 -15.94 11.50 12.60
N LEU A 185 -16.17 10.72 13.65
CA LEU A 185 -15.30 10.69 14.84
C LEU A 185 -13.87 10.22 14.49
N LEU A 186 -13.74 9.27 13.59
CA LEU A 186 -12.43 8.81 13.13
C LEU A 186 -11.74 9.89 12.28
N ILE A 187 -12.47 10.54 11.39
CA ILE A 187 -11.97 11.61 10.54
C ILE A 187 -11.49 12.79 11.39
N GLU A 188 -12.29 13.20 12.41
CA GLU A 188 -11.91 14.25 13.35
C GLU A 188 -10.64 13.89 14.13
N ALA A 189 -10.53 12.65 14.61
CA ALA A 189 -9.34 12.18 15.31
C ALA A 189 -8.08 12.25 14.41
N VAL A 190 -8.18 11.78 13.17
CA VAL A 190 -7.06 11.79 12.21
C VAL A 190 -6.68 13.22 11.78
N ALA A 191 -7.65 14.13 11.69
CA ALA A 191 -7.42 15.53 11.38
C ALA A 191 -6.69 16.27 12.52
N GLY A 192 -6.84 15.80 13.77
CA GLY A 192 -6.19 16.37 14.96
C GLY A 192 -4.75 15.89 15.15
N ASP A 193 -3.99 16.61 15.97
CA ASP A 193 -2.60 16.24 16.28
C ASP A 193 -2.50 15.11 17.32
N GLU A 194 -3.53 14.90 18.12
CA GLU A 194 -3.54 13.90 19.21
C GLU A 194 -3.42 12.46 18.69
N TRP A 195 -3.94 12.19 17.50
CA TRP A 195 -3.83 10.89 16.84
C TRP A 195 -2.37 10.49 16.52
N TRP A 196 -1.50 11.48 16.33
CA TRP A 196 -0.14 11.29 15.83
C TRP A 196 0.94 11.29 16.90
N GLN A 197 0.56 11.48 18.17
CA GLN A 197 1.45 11.44 19.34
C GLN A 197 1.58 10.02 19.89
#